data_08f51ece8376538ce967fe180942d1c7
#
_entry.id   08f51ece8376538ce967fe180942d1c7
#
_cell.length_a   1.000
_cell.length_b   1.000
_cell.length_c   1.000
_cell.angle_alpha   90.00
_cell.angle_beta   90.00
_cell.angle_gamma   90.00
#
_symmetry.space_group_name_H-M   'P 1'
#
loop_
_entity.id
_entity.type
_entity.pdbx_description
1 polymer ?
#
loop_
_entity_poly.entity_id
_entity_poly.type
_entity_poly.pdbx_seq_one_letter_code
_entity_poly.pdbx_strand_id
1 'polypeptide(L)'
;MGSFSLWHWLIVLLIVLFLLIPALLGIFVFKQKPVYLKHKDSGLPKTARIGWCWTYVYFGWLVPMFRGEIVMGLLHLVFSVITLGLFQVIWSFLYNKQHLTRLMSSGWTLDANSKNFLEIRNRLGIT
;
A
#
# COMPACT_ATOMS: atom_id res chain seq x y z
N MET A 1 -13.23 37.52 19.50
CA MET A 1 -12.78 36.47 18.88
C MET A 1 -12.42 35.35 19.75
N GLY A 2 -12.90 34.36 19.42
CA GLY A 2 -12.59 33.23 20.17
C GLY A 2 -11.11 32.97 20.19
N SER A 3 -10.54 33.07 21.33
CA SER A 3 -9.22 32.54 21.47
C SER A 3 -9.31 31.05 21.31
N PHE A 4 -8.40 30.50 20.60
CA PHE A 4 -8.30 29.07 20.54
C PHE A 4 -7.89 28.57 21.91
N SER A 5 -8.68 27.69 22.49
CA SER A 5 -8.37 27.08 23.76
C SER A 5 -7.17 26.15 23.61
N LEU A 6 -6.53 25.82 24.72
CA LEU A 6 -5.47 24.81 24.73
C LEU A 6 -5.95 23.47 24.17
N TRP A 7 -7.20 23.11 24.43
CA TRP A 7 -7.82 21.89 23.89
C TRP A 7 -7.91 21.91 22.39
N HIS A 8 -8.24 23.06 21.80
CA HIS A 8 -8.30 23.22 20.35
C HIS A 8 -6.93 22.93 19.73
N TRP A 9 -5.88 23.53 20.27
CA TRP A 9 -4.53 23.30 19.77
C TRP A 9 -4.07 21.85 19.98
N LEU A 10 -4.47 21.22 21.09
CA LEU A 10 -4.16 19.83 21.32
C LEU A 10 -4.83 18.92 20.29
N ILE A 11 -6.08 19.19 19.96
CA ILE A 11 -6.81 18.43 18.95
C ILE A 11 -6.16 18.60 17.58
N VAL A 12 -5.79 19.83 17.20
CA VAL A 12 -5.10 20.10 15.94
C VAL A 12 -3.78 19.34 15.88
N LEU A 13 -3.01 19.36 16.97
CA LEU A 13 -1.75 18.63 17.03
C LEU A 13 -1.97 17.11 16.85
N LEU A 14 -2.97 16.53 17.49
CA LEU A 14 -3.28 15.12 17.35
C LEU A 14 -3.67 14.76 15.91
N ILE A 15 -4.45 15.61 15.25
CA ILE A 15 -4.83 15.40 13.85
C ILE A 15 -3.60 15.44 12.95
N VAL A 16 -2.73 16.44 13.15
CA VAL A 16 -1.50 16.57 12.36
C VAL A 16 -0.59 15.35 12.56
N LEU A 17 -0.41 14.90 13.80
CA LEU A 17 0.38 13.70 14.08
C LEU A 17 -0.23 12.46 13.45
N PHE A 18 -1.54 12.30 13.52
CA PHE A 18 -2.25 11.18 12.91
C PHE A 18 -2.03 11.14 11.38
N LEU A 19 -1.99 12.31 10.74
CA LEU A 19 -1.75 12.41 9.31
C LEU A 19 -0.28 12.20 8.95
N LEU A 20 0.65 12.64 9.80
CA LEU A 20 2.08 12.55 9.50
C LEU A 20 2.71 11.21 9.86
N ILE A 21 2.27 10.58 10.95
CA ILE A 21 2.91 9.34 11.44
C ILE A 21 2.94 8.23 10.40
N PRO A 22 1.85 7.89 9.69
CA PRO A 22 1.91 6.85 8.67
C PRO A 22 2.90 7.16 7.56
N ALA A 23 2.93 8.42 7.10
CA ALA A 23 3.87 8.82 6.04
C ALA A 23 5.32 8.71 6.51
N LEU A 24 5.62 9.18 7.72
CA LEU A 24 6.97 9.10 8.26
C LEU A 24 7.40 7.65 8.47
N LEU A 25 6.53 6.81 9.01
CA LEU A 25 6.82 5.38 9.17
C LEU A 25 7.04 4.70 7.82
N GLY A 26 6.24 5.04 6.83
CA GLY A 26 6.38 4.45 5.49
C GLY A 26 7.65 4.88 4.78
N ILE A 27 8.11 6.10 5.02
CA ILE A 27 9.31 6.62 4.37
C ILE A 27 10.59 6.16 5.09
N PHE A 28 10.60 6.14 6.43
CA PHE A 28 11.84 5.94 7.20
C PHE A 28 11.96 4.57 7.84
N VAL A 29 10.87 3.93 8.23
CA VAL A 29 10.92 2.67 8.99
C VAL A 29 10.47 1.49 8.14
N PHE A 30 9.24 1.55 7.60
CA PHE A 30 8.65 0.46 6.83
C PHE A 30 8.70 0.78 5.34
N LYS A 31 9.90 0.96 4.80
CA LYS A 31 10.08 1.34 3.41
C LYS A 31 9.49 0.31 2.47
N GLN A 32 8.74 0.80 1.48
CA GLN A 32 8.31 -0.03 0.38
C GLN A 32 9.49 -0.27 -0.55
N LYS A 33 9.61 -1.51 -1.03
CA LYS A 33 10.65 -1.86 -2.00
C LYS A 33 10.03 -2.05 -3.38
N PRO A 34 10.66 -1.54 -4.43
CA PRO A 34 10.17 -1.77 -5.78
C PRO A 34 10.38 -3.23 -6.18
N VAL A 35 9.41 -3.75 -6.92
CA VAL A 35 9.49 -5.08 -7.51
C VAL A 35 9.35 -4.90 -9.02
N TYR A 36 10.38 -5.27 -9.75
CA TYR A 36 10.39 -5.12 -11.19
C TYR A 36 9.83 -6.39 -11.82
N LEU A 37 8.77 -6.21 -12.61
CA LEU A 37 8.05 -7.30 -13.25
C LEU A 37 8.15 -7.18 -14.76
N LYS A 38 7.99 -8.31 -15.43
CA LYS A 38 7.95 -8.39 -16.88
C LYS A 38 6.83 -9.34 -17.28
N HIS A 39 6.03 -8.95 -18.23
CA HIS A 39 4.95 -9.80 -18.69
C HIS A 39 5.51 -10.96 -19.51
N LYS A 40 5.08 -12.18 -19.22
CA LYS A 40 5.64 -13.39 -19.84
C LYS A 40 5.38 -13.46 -21.35
N ASP A 41 4.29 -12.88 -21.84
CA ASP A 41 3.91 -12.96 -23.25
C ASP A 41 4.40 -11.74 -24.05
N SER A 42 4.14 -10.52 -23.53
CA SER A 42 4.44 -9.29 -24.25
C SER A 42 5.83 -8.72 -23.94
N GLY A 43 6.45 -9.14 -22.85
CA GLY A 43 7.74 -8.60 -22.41
C GLY A 43 7.67 -7.18 -21.86
N LEU A 44 6.48 -6.63 -21.66
CA LEU A 44 6.32 -5.27 -21.14
C LEU A 44 6.77 -5.19 -19.68
N PRO A 45 7.50 -4.13 -19.31
CA PRO A 45 7.93 -3.95 -17.93
C PRO A 45 6.82 -3.34 -17.07
N LYS A 46 6.84 -3.65 -15.79
CA LYS A 46 5.96 -3.04 -14.80
C LYS A 46 6.66 -3.01 -13.45
N THR A 47 6.43 -1.97 -12.68
CA THR A 47 6.96 -1.87 -11.32
C THR A 47 5.81 -1.96 -10.33
N ALA A 48 5.91 -2.93 -9.42
CA ALA A 48 5.01 -3.05 -8.27
C ALA A 48 5.79 -2.71 -7.01
N ARG A 49 5.18 -2.89 -5.84
CA ARG A 49 5.84 -2.62 -4.57
C ARG A 49 5.50 -3.70 -3.57
N ILE A 50 6.42 -3.95 -2.65
CA ILE A 50 6.18 -4.80 -1.48
C ILE A 50 6.52 -4.02 -0.22
N GLY A 51 5.95 -4.46 0.90
CA GLY A 51 6.10 -3.82 2.20
C GLY A 51 4.80 -3.16 2.65
N TRP A 52 4.89 -2.33 3.66
CA TRP A 52 3.72 -1.65 4.21
C TRP A 52 3.21 -0.58 3.24
N CYS A 53 1.95 -0.68 2.87
CA CYS A 53 1.33 0.28 1.96
C CYS A 53 0.78 1.47 2.77
N TRP A 54 1.66 2.41 3.11
CA TRP A 54 1.26 3.57 3.91
C TRP A 54 0.25 4.46 3.18
N THR A 55 0.27 4.47 1.86
CA THR A 55 -0.74 5.21 1.08
C THR A 55 -2.13 4.61 1.26
N TYR A 56 -2.23 3.32 1.52
CA TYR A 56 -3.50 2.68 1.81
C TYR A 56 -4.12 3.17 3.11
N VAL A 57 -3.31 3.54 4.10
CA VAL A 57 -3.83 4.11 5.35
C VAL A 57 -4.59 5.40 5.10
N TYR A 58 -4.11 6.22 4.17
CA TYR A 58 -4.76 7.49 3.83
C TYR A 58 -5.93 7.33 2.86
N PHE A 59 -5.74 6.57 1.81
CA PHE A 59 -6.67 6.50 0.68
C PHE A 59 -7.52 5.23 0.67
N GLY A 60 -7.12 4.19 1.40
CA GLY A 60 -7.89 2.97 1.57
C GLY A 60 -8.34 2.35 0.26
N TRP A 61 -9.65 2.24 0.09
CA TRP A 61 -10.25 1.61 -1.07
C TRP A 61 -9.93 2.30 -2.40
N LEU A 62 -9.51 3.57 -2.37
CA LEU A 62 -9.12 4.28 -3.58
C LEU A 62 -7.82 3.73 -4.19
N VAL A 63 -6.91 3.19 -3.37
CA VAL A 63 -5.63 2.65 -3.86
C VAL A 63 -5.83 1.55 -4.90
N PRO A 64 -6.62 0.48 -4.63
CA PRO A 64 -6.87 -0.51 -5.67
C PRO A 64 -7.58 0.07 -6.90
N MET A 65 -8.45 1.04 -6.73
CA MET A 65 -9.11 1.67 -7.87
C MET A 65 -8.11 2.38 -8.78
N PHE A 66 -7.16 3.12 -8.22
CA PHE A 66 -6.11 3.76 -9.00
C PHE A 66 -5.15 2.76 -9.65
N ARG A 67 -5.04 1.56 -9.10
CA ARG A 67 -4.21 0.49 -9.67
C ARG A 67 -4.95 -0.37 -10.69
N GLY A 68 -6.17 0.00 -11.06
CA GLY A 68 -6.97 -0.71 -12.04
C GLY A 68 -7.79 -1.87 -11.49
N GLU A 69 -7.83 -2.04 -10.18
CA GLU A 69 -8.57 -3.11 -9.52
C GLU A 69 -9.89 -2.59 -8.96
N ILE A 70 -10.83 -2.25 -9.83
CA ILE A 70 -12.09 -1.60 -9.43
C ILE A 70 -12.91 -2.49 -8.50
N VAL A 71 -13.03 -3.78 -8.80
CA VAL A 71 -13.79 -4.72 -7.98
C VAL A 71 -13.22 -4.81 -6.57
N MET A 72 -11.89 -4.90 -6.47
CA MET A 72 -11.21 -4.93 -5.17
C MET A 72 -11.41 -3.62 -4.40
N GLY A 73 -11.38 -2.48 -5.11
CA GLY A 73 -11.65 -1.20 -4.49
C GLY A 73 -13.04 -1.11 -3.88
N LEU A 74 -14.05 -1.60 -4.59
CA LEU A 74 -15.42 -1.62 -4.09
C LEU A 74 -15.58 -2.54 -2.88
N LEU A 75 -14.95 -3.72 -2.90
CA LEU A 75 -14.95 -4.63 -1.75
C LEU A 75 -14.29 -3.98 -0.53
N HIS A 76 -13.16 -3.33 -0.73
CA HIS A 76 -12.47 -2.64 0.35
C HIS A 76 -13.28 -1.48 0.91
N LEU A 77 -14.04 -0.77 0.06
CA LEU A 77 -14.95 0.27 0.52
C LEU A 77 -16.01 -0.30 1.47
N VAL A 78 -16.62 -1.42 1.10
CA VAL A 78 -17.64 -2.06 1.94
C VAL A 78 -17.05 -2.47 3.28
N PHE A 79 -15.89 -3.14 3.28
CA PHE A 79 -15.24 -3.55 4.52
C PHE A 79 -14.80 -2.36 5.37
N SER A 80 -14.32 -1.29 4.76
CA SER A 80 -13.93 -0.08 5.49
C SER A 80 -15.11 0.57 6.20
N VAL A 81 -16.27 0.62 5.54
CA VAL A 81 -17.48 1.18 6.13
C VAL A 81 -17.96 0.30 7.30
N ILE A 82 -18.01 -1.01 7.11
CA ILE A 82 -18.46 -1.95 8.14
C ILE A 82 -17.57 -1.89 9.39
N THR A 83 -16.27 -1.75 9.22
CA THR A 83 -15.32 -1.76 10.34
C THR A 83 -14.96 -0.36 10.84
N LEU A 84 -15.61 0.68 10.33
CA LEU A 84 -15.35 2.08 10.71
C LEU A 84 -13.87 2.47 10.48
N GLY A 85 -13.26 1.94 9.43
CA GLY A 85 -11.89 2.26 9.06
C GLY A 85 -10.81 1.37 9.66
N LEU A 86 -11.13 0.47 10.58
CA LEU A 86 -10.14 -0.47 11.13
C LEU A 86 -9.57 -1.40 10.07
N PHE A 87 -10.38 -1.84 9.14
CA PHE A 87 -9.96 -2.64 8.00
C PHE A 87 -8.82 -1.97 7.23
N GLN A 88 -8.94 -0.67 7.03
CA GLN A 88 -7.97 0.11 6.27
C GLN A 88 -6.58 0.06 6.89
N VAL A 89 -6.49 0.17 8.21
CA VAL A 89 -5.20 0.11 8.92
C VAL A 89 -4.59 -1.28 8.83
N ILE A 90 -5.39 -2.31 9.11
CA ILE A 90 -4.91 -3.70 9.08
C ILE A 90 -4.49 -4.10 7.68
N TRP A 91 -5.31 -3.78 6.69
CA TRP A 91 -5.06 -4.18 5.31
C TRP A 91 -3.88 -3.48 4.66
N SER A 92 -3.50 -2.31 5.19
CA SER A 92 -2.33 -1.59 4.69
C SER A 92 -1.04 -2.41 4.76
N PHE A 93 -0.95 -3.35 5.70
CA PHE A 93 0.21 -4.26 5.81
C PHE A 93 0.16 -5.41 4.80
N LEU A 94 -1.00 -5.72 4.26
CA LEU A 94 -1.20 -6.89 3.39
C LEU A 94 -1.40 -6.51 1.92
N TYR A 95 -1.82 -5.28 1.66
CA TYR A 95 -2.30 -4.90 0.34
C TYR A 95 -1.24 -5.02 -0.75
N ASN A 96 -0.04 -4.52 -0.52
CA ASN A 96 1.02 -4.57 -1.53
C ASN A 96 1.34 -6.01 -1.93
N LYS A 97 1.41 -6.92 -0.96
CA LYS A 97 1.68 -8.33 -1.23
C LYS A 97 0.54 -8.97 -2.03
N GLN A 98 -0.70 -8.67 -1.68
CA GLN A 98 -1.86 -9.20 -2.40
C GLN A 98 -1.93 -8.68 -3.82
N HIS A 99 -1.69 -7.39 -4.02
CA HIS A 99 -1.66 -6.81 -5.35
C HIS A 99 -0.60 -7.48 -6.22
N LEU A 100 0.61 -7.66 -5.68
CA LEU A 100 1.69 -8.34 -6.38
C LEU A 100 1.32 -9.79 -6.72
N THR A 101 0.71 -10.52 -5.79
CA THR A 101 0.27 -11.90 -6.01
C THR A 101 -0.75 -11.96 -7.16
N ARG A 102 -1.68 -11.02 -7.19
CA ARG A 102 -2.65 -10.95 -8.30
C ARG A 102 -1.99 -10.65 -9.64
N LEU A 103 -1.01 -9.76 -9.66
CA LEU A 103 -0.24 -9.49 -10.88
C LEU A 103 0.48 -10.74 -11.36
N MET A 104 1.12 -11.47 -10.47
CA MET A 104 1.84 -12.69 -10.83
C MET A 104 0.90 -13.77 -11.36
N SER A 105 -0.30 -13.89 -10.81
CA SER A 105 -1.30 -14.83 -11.34
C SER A 105 -1.86 -14.39 -12.69
N SER A 106 -1.71 -13.13 -13.06
CA SER A 106 -2.14 -12.59 -14.35
C SER A 106 -1.06 -12.65 -15.44
N GLY A 107 0.07 -13.31 -15.17
CA GLY A 107 1.12 -13.48 -16.17
C GLY A 107 2.33 -12.56 -16.00
N TRP A 108 2.38 -11.78 -14.93
CA TRP A 108 3.55 -10.98 -14.61
C TRP A 108 4.54 -11.82 -13.81
N THR A 109 5.81 -11.79 -14.21
CA THR A 109 6.88 -12.52 -13.55
C THR A 109 7.96 -11.57 -13.07
N LEU A 110 8.76 -12.02 -12.11
CA LEU A 110 9.89 -11.22 -11.64
C LEU A 110 10.91 -11.07 -12.76
N ASP A 111 11.41 -9.84 -12.96
CA ASP A 111 12.45 -9.57 -13.93
C ASP A 111 13.79 -10.06 -13.37
N ALA A 112 14.35 -11.10 -13.99
CA ALA A 112 15.61 -11.70 -13.57
C ALA A 112 16.81 -10.75 -13.70
N ASN A 113 16.67 -9.72 -14.52
CA ASN A 113 17.73 -8.73 -14.71
C ASN A 113 17.67 -7.58 -13.71
N SER A 114 16.67 -7.57 -12.83
CA SER A 114 16.54 -6.51 -11.83
C SER A 114 17.60 -6.65 -10.73
N LYS A 115 18.02 -5.52 -10.18
CA LYS A 115 19.09 -5.49 -9.17
C LYS A 115 18.75 -6.24 -7.89
N ASN A 116 17.47 -6.28 -7.55
CA ASN A 116 17.00 -6.89 -6.31
C ASN A 116 16.23 -8.20 -6.53
N PHE A 117 16.44 -8.84 -7.68
CA PHE A 117 15.70 -10.05 -8.05
C PHE A 117 15.81 -11.16 -6.99
N LEU A 118 17.02 -11.47 -6.54
CA LEU A 118 17.23 -12.53 -5.57
C LEU A 118 16.60 -12.21 -4.21
N GLU A 119 16.73 -10.97 -3.77
CA GLU A 119 16.13 -10.52 -2.52
C GLU A 119 14.61 -10.66 -2.56
N ILE A 120 13.98 -10.17 -3.62
CA ILE A 120 12.52 -10.21 -3.77
C ILE A 120 12.04 -11.66 -3.91
N ARG A 121 12.74 -12.46 -4.69
CA ARG A 121 12.41 -13.89 -4.85
C ARG A 121 12.41 -14.63 -3.52
N ASN A 122 13.44 -14.41 -2.72
CA ASN A 122 13.55 -15.04 -1.40
C ASN A 122 12.45 -14.53 -0.45
N ARG A 123 12.17 -13.24 -0.50
CA ARG A 123 11.17 -12.61 0.35
C ARG A 123 9.74 -13.09 0.06
N LEU A 124 9.44 -13.38 -1.20
CA LEU A 124 8.15 -13.91 -1.61
C LEU A 124 8.05 -15.43 -1.46
N GLY A 125 9.16 -16.11 -1.18
CA GLY A 125 9.19 -17.56 -1.07
C GLY A 125 9.00 -18.28 -2.40
N ILE A 126 9.35 -17.65 -3.50
CA ILE A 126 9.24 -18.24 -4.83
C ILE A 126 10.54 -19.00 -5.13
N THR A 127 10.38 -20.23 -5.56
CA THR A 127 11.53 -21.08 -5.97
C THR A 127 11.82 -20.96 -7.47
#